data_3eeffe68d5e591d58ade78e95a367797
#
_entry.id   3eeffe68d5e591d58ade78e95a367797
#
_cell.length_a   1.000
_cell.length_b   1.000
_cell.length_c   1.000
_cell.angle_alpha   90.00
_cell.angle_beta   90.00
_cell.angle_gamma   90.00
#
_symmetry.space_group_name_H-M   'P 1'
#
loop_
_entity.id
_entity.type
_entity.pdbx_description
1 polymer ?
#
loop_
_entity_poly.entity_id
_entity_poly.type
_entity_poly.pdbx_seq_one_letter_code
_entity_poly.pdbx_strand_id
1 'polypeptide(L)'
;GKRIIKNVLGKTQAECKAKLTKAMADCKSLDVSRADEYTVAAWLRTWFELYAKPHIRPSTMNYYHRNIEQHVIPAIGDIPLNKLTTRGLQKLYNDLQSSGRLRAVQKKKKPGLSNSTVRGIHMMLHNALDRAVKEKLILSNPTENCIIPKIEKQEMKILHPDHISAYLNAAERRNALPMFYLELVSGLRKGELVALQWSDLDEANGTISVSKQANWDTEHQLILSRPKTGNSIREVSIPQDAVELLKQEHAKHPGN
;
A
#
# COMPACT_ATOMS: atom_id res chain seq x y z
N GLY A 1 17.18 -17.41 -33.50
CA GLY A 1 16.60 -17.69 -32.20
C GLY A 1 17.51 -18.64 -31.42
N LYS A 2 17.77 -18.35 -30.14
CA LYS A 2 18.55 -19.25 -29.27
C LYS A 2 17.73 -20.52 -29.01
N ARG A 3 18.30 -21.69 -29.31
CA ARG A 3 17.71 -22.99 -29.05
C ARG A 3 17.74 -23.27 -27.53
N ILE A 4 16.58 -23.38 -26.88
CA ILE A 4 16.48 -23.77 -25.47
C ILE A 4 16.39 -25.29 -25.40
N ILE A 5 17.35 -25.92 -24.72
CA ILE A 5 17.36 -27.36 -24.51
C ILE A 5 17.00 -27.61 -23.05
N LYS A 6 15.96 -28.43 -22.81
CA LYS A 6 15.53 -28.87 -21.48
C LYS A 6 15.65 -30.39 -21.40
N ASN A 7 16.51 -30.88 -20.51
CA ASN A 7 16.65 -32.30 -20.26
C ASN A 7 15.60 -32.78 -19.24
N VAL A 8 14.95 -33.90 -19.52
CA VAL A 8 13.96 -34.53 -18.66
C VAL A 8 14.45 -35.90 -18.26
N LEU A 9 14.55 -36.15 -16.95
CA LEU A 9 14.99 -37.42 -16.40
C LEU A 9 13.86 -38.09 -15.61
N GLY A 10 13.68 -39.37 -15.77
CA GLY A 10 12.71 -40.21 -15.03
C GLY A 10 13.30 -41.56 -14.67
N LYS A 11 12.82 -42.19 -13.59
CA LYS A 11 13.23 -43.52 -13.18
C LYS A 11 12.67 -44.61 -14.10
N THR A 12 11.58 -44.33 -14.79
CA THR A 12 10.93 -45.23 -15.76
C THR A 12 10.66 -44.48 -17.07
N GLN A 13 10.52 -45.22 -18.17
CA GLN A 13 10.20 -44.68 -19.48
C GLN A 13 8.84 -43.93 -19.48
N ALA A 14 7.86 -44.49 -18.75
CA ALA A 14 6.53 -43.86 -18.60
C ALA A 14 6.61 -42.51 -17.85
N GLU A 15 7.40 -42.45 -16.78
CA GLU A 15 7.65 -41.22 -16.03
C GLU A 15 8.37 -40.15 -16.89
N CYS A 16 9.37 -40.58 -17.65
CA CYS A 16 10.13 -39.72 -18.54
C CYS A 16 9.22 -39.15 -19.65
N LYS A 17 8.37 -39.99 -20.25
CA LYS A 17 7.38 -39.59 -21.26
C LYS A 17 6.34 -38.60 -20.69
N ALA A 18 5.80 -38.87 -19.51
CA ALA A 18 4.86 -37.96 -18.85
C ALA A 18 5.49 -36.59 -18.55
N LYS A 19 6.71 -36.58 -18.01
CA LYS A 19 7.47 -35.34 -17.74
C LYS A 19 7.81 -34.59 -19.04
N LEU A 20 8.16 -35.30 -20.11
CA LEU A 20 8.42 -34.71 -21.41
C LEU A 20 7.15 -34.08 -22.01
N THR A 21 6.03 -34.80 -22.00
CA THR A 21 4.75 -34.27 -22.49
C THR A 21 4.32 -33.02 -21.71
N LYS A 22 4.48 -33.03 -20.39
CA LYS A 22 4.22 -31.84 -19.54
C LYS A 22 5.16 -30.69 -19.91
N ALA A 23 6.46 -30.95 -20.04
CA ALA A 23 7.43 -29.91 -20.41
C ALA A 23 7.17 -29.33 -21.81
N MET A 24 6.73 -30.15 -22.75
CA MET A 24 6.32 -29.68 -24.10
C MET A 24 5.04 -28.86 -24.08
N ALA A 25 4.06 -29.26 -23.28
CA ALA A 25 2.82 -28.49 -23.06
C ALA A 25 3.13 -27.14 -22.40
N ASP A 26 3.98 -27.11 -21.37
CA ASP A 26 4.45 -25.90 -20.70
C ASP A 26 5.16 -24.96 -21.68
N CYS A 27 6.06 -25.48 -22.52
CA CYS A 27 6.74 -24.68 -23.55
C CYS A 27 5.80 -24.12 -24.63
N LYS A 28 4.77 -24.89 -25.02
CA LYS A 28 3.74 -24.41 -25.96
C LYS A 28 2.79 -23.37 -25.35
N SER A 29 2.62 -23.39 -24.03
CA SER A 29 1.75 -22.44 -23.33
C SER A 29 2.41 -21.09 -23.06
N LEU A 30 3.77 -21.02 -23.13
CA LEU A 30 4.49 -19.76 -23.00
C LEU A 30 4.53 -19.04 -24.36
N ASP A 31 4.30 -17.74 -24.34
CA ASP A 31 4.67 -16.88 -25.46
C ASP A 31 6.19 -16.63 -25.37
N VAL A 32 6.97 -17.61 -25.84
CA VAL A 32 8.43 -17.64 -25.75
C VAL A 32 9.07 -16.43 -26.46
N SER A 33 8.37 -15.83 -27.43
CA SER A 33 8.84 -14.64 -28.15
C SER A 33 8.85 -13.41 -27.23
N ARG A 34 8.01 -13.37 -26.20
CA ARG A 34 7.86 -12.24 -25.27
C ARG A 34 8.50 -12.46 -23.90
N ALA A 35 8.74 -13.73 -23.50
CA ALA A 35 9.28 -14.05 -22.18
C ALA A 35 10.72 -13.54 -21.96
N ASP A 36 11.51 -13.41 -23.03
CA ASP A 36 12.88 -12.86 -22.98
C ASP A 36 12.93 -11.32 -23.07
N GLU A 37 11.77 -10.67 -23.34
CA GLU A 37 11.71 -9.22 -23.53
C GLU A 37 11.65 -8.46 -22.19
N TYR A 38 11.20 -9.11 -21.12
CA TYR A 38 10.96 -8.43 -19.84
C TYR A 38 11.99 -8.78 -18.78
N THR A 39 12.60 -7.74 -18.21
CA THR A 39 13.17 -7.81 -16.86
C THR A 39 12.06 -7.62 -15.83
N VAL A 40 12.34 -7.96 -14.56
CA VAL A 40 11.41 -7.70 -13.45
C VAL A 40 11.04 -6.21 -13.40
N ALA A 41 12.00 -5.30 -13.59
CA ALA A 41 11.75 -3.85 -13.62
C ALA A 41 10.80 -3.45 -14.75
N ALA A 42 11.07 -3.91 -15.97
CA ALA A 42 10.23 -3.59 -17.14
C ALA A 42 8.80 -4.11 -16.95
N TRP A 43 8.65 -5.35 -16.47
CA TRP A 43 7.35 -5.92 -16.20
C TRP A 43 6.57 -5.17 -15.10
N LEU A 44 7.20 -4.87 -13.96
CA LEU A 44 6.54 -4.19 -12.86
C LEU A 44 6.04 -2.79 -13.25
N ARG A 45 6.82 -2.04 -14.05
CA ARG A 45 6.39 -0.76 -14.58
C ARG A 45 5.22 -0.89 -15.55
N THR A 46 5.29 -1.86 -16.48
CA THR A 46 4.20 -2.16 -17.41
C THR A 46 2.93 -2.56 -16.66
N TRP A 47 3.05 -3.48 -15.69
CA TRP A 47 1.92 -3.91 -14.86
C TRP A 47 1.33 -2.75 -14.07
N PHE A 48 2.17 -1.90 -13.49
CA PHE A 48 1.70 -0.75 -12.71
C PHE A 48 0.89 0.21 -13.57
N GLU A 49 1.41 0.63 -14.73
CA GLU A 49 0.74 1.60 -15.59
C GLU A 49 -0.53 1.03 -16.26
N LEU A 50 -0.49 -0.19 -16.77
CA LEU A 50 -1.59 -0.76 -17.56
C LEU A 50 -2.66 -1.43 -16.70
N TYR A 51 -2.29 -2.10 -15.60
CA TYR A 51 -3.20 -2.96 -14.85
C TYR A 51 -3.53 -2.47 -13.45
N ALA A 52 -2.57 -1.88 -12.75
CA ALA A 52 -2.80 -1.45 -11.39
C ALA A 52 -3.37 -0.03 -11.31
N LYS A 53 -2.70 0.93 -11.89
CA LYS A 53 -2.98 2.37 -11.80
C LYS A 53 -4.44 2.75 -12.14
N PRO A 54 -5.08 2.20 -13.19
CA PRO A 54 -6.46 2.55 -13.52
C PRO A 54 -7.49 2.09 -12.48
N HIS A 55 -7.14 1.13 -11.62
CA HIS A 55 -8.07 0.46 -10.72
C HIS A 55 -7.80 0.71 -9.23
N ILE A 56 -6.74 1.42 -8.89
CA ILE A 56 -6.34 1.69 -7.50
C ILE A 56 -6.44 3.17 -7.16
N ARG A 57 -6.58 3.46 -5.86
CA ARG A 57 -6.66 4.83 -5.36
C ARG A 57 -5.29 5.54 -5.37
N PRO A 58 -5.26 6.88 -5.41
CA PRO A 58 -4.01 7.66 -5.40
C PRO A 58 -3.03 7.26 -4.27
N SER A 59 -3.54 7.02 -3.06
CA SER A 59 -2.71 6.58 -1.94
C SER A 59 -2.06 5.20 -2.16
N THR A 60 -2.77 4.28 -2.83
CA THR A 60 -2.23 2.96 -3.20
C THR A 60 -1.26 3.08 -4.38
N MET A 61 -1.52 3.99 -5.34
CA MET A 61 -0.58 4.28 -6.43
C MET A 61 0.77 4.74 -5.88
N ASN A 62 0.77 5.72 -4.96
CA ASN A 62 1.99 6.20 -4.30
C ASN A 62 2.71 5.09 -3.54
N TYR A 63 1.96 4.23 -2.85
CA TYR A 63 2.52 3.08 -2.14
C TYR A 63 3.17 2.08 -3.10
N TYR A 64 2.50 1.71 -4.19
CA TYR A 64 3.02 0.77 -5.19
C TYR A 64 4.24 1.34 -5.91
N HIS A 65 4.14 2.54 -6.45
CA HIS A 65 5.22 3.22 -7.15
C HIS A 65 6.49 3.30 -6.28
N ARG A 66 6.36 3.77 -5.04
CA ARG A 66 7.48 3.84 -4.11
C ARG A 66 8.10 2.48 -3.84
N ASN A 67 7.31 1.44 -3.59
CA ASN A 67 7.84 0.11 -3.28
C ASN A 67 8.50 -0.52 -4.51
N ILE A 68 7.96 -0.33 -5.70
CA ILE A 68 8.55 -0.80 -6.96
C ILE A 68 9.91 -0.12 -7.17
N GLU A 69 9.95 1.21 -7.19
CA GLU A 69 11.14 1.95 -7.58
C GLU A 69 12.24 1.97 -6.50
N GLN A 70 11.86 2.01 -5.23
CA GLN A 70 12.82 2.20 -4.14
C GLN A 70 13.26 0.92 -3.45
N HIS A 71 12.48 -0.16 -3.52
CA HIS A 71 12.76 -1.40 -2.80
C HIS A 71 12.94 -2.60 -3.72
N VAL A 72 12.07 -2.78 -4.72
CA VAL A 72 12.09 -3.99 -5.55
C VAL A 72 13.08 -3.88 -6.69
N ILE A 73 12.99 -2.83 -7.51
CA ILE A 73 13.85 -2.65 -8.69
C ILE A 73 15.34 -2.61 -8.33
N PRO A 74 15.78 -1.88 -7.29
CA PRO A 74 17.20 -1.86 -6.95
C PRO A 74 17.77 -3.23 -6.53
N ALA A 75 16.93 -4.15 -6.07
CA ALA A 75 17.35 -5.45 -5.57
C ALA A 75 17.26 -6.57 -6.62
N ILE A 76 16.20 -6.57 -7.44
CA ILE A 76 15.91 -7.67 -8.37
C ILE A 76 15.47 -7.20 -9.77
N GLY A 77 15.50 -5.89 -10.05
CA GLY A 77 14.96 -5.30 -11.27
C GLY A 77 15.60 -5.81 -12.57
N ASP A 78 16.89 -6.07 -12.55
CA ASP A 78 17.66 -6.52 -13.72
C ASP A 78 17.51 -8.02 -14.03
N ILE A 79 16.87 -8.77 -13.13
CA ILE A 79 16.66 -10.21 -13.34
C ILE A 79 15.65 -10.40 -14.48
N PRO A 80 15.94 -11.25 -15.49
CA PRO A 80 14.95 -11.64 -16.48
C PRO A 80 13.73 -12.26 -15.79
N LEU A 81 12.52 -11.83 -16.20
CA LEU A 81 11.28 -12.21 -15.52
C LEU A 81 11.09 -13.73 -15.40
N ASN A 82 11.46 -14.47 -16.44
CA ASN A 82 11.41 -15.93 -16.49
C ASN A 82 12.49 -16.64 -15.66
N LYS A 83 13.47 -15.89 -15.12
CA LYS A 83 14.52 -16.41 -14.22
C LYS A 83 14.28 -16.03 -12.76
N LEU A 84 13.20 -15.29 -12.47
CA LEU A 84 12.85 -14.96 -11.10
C LEU A 84 12.41 -16.22 -10.34
N THR A 85 13.02 -16.45 -9.17
CA THR A 85 12.78 -17.65 -8.37
C THR A 85 12.19 -17.29 -6.99
N THR A 86 11.48 -18.25 -6.39
CA THR A 86 11.01 -18.15 -4.99
C THR A 86 12.15 -17.86 -4.02
N ARG A 87 13.33 -18.50 -4.21
CA ARG A 87 14.52 -18.24 -3.37
C ARG A 87 14.99 -16.78 -3.50
N GLY A 88 14.99 -16.21 -4.71
CA GLY A 88 15.36 -14.81 -4.94
C GLY A 88 14.41 -13.86 -4.23
N LEU A 89 13.11 -14.11 -4.32
CA LEU A 89 12.09 -13.34 -3.63
C LEU A 89 12.17 -13.49 -2.09
N GLN A 90 12.41 -14.69 -1.59
CA GLN A 90 12.59 -14.91 -0.15
C GLN A 90 13.80 -14.14 0.39
N LYS A 91 14.90 -14.13 -0.36
CA LYS A 91 16.08 -13.33 0.00
C LYS A 91 15.72 -11.84 0.04
N LEU A 92 15.03 -11.33 -0.98
CA LEU A 92 14.55 -9.93 -1.00
C LEU A 92 13.75 -9.60 0.28
N TYR A 93 12.79 -10.44 0.68
CA TYR A 93 11.98 -10.18 1.87
C TYR A 93 12.81 -10.17 3.15
N ASN A 94 13.77 -11.08 3.29
CA ASN A 94 14.68 -11.12 4.42
C ASN A 94 15.59 -9.87 4.48
N ASP A 95 16.12 -9.45 3.34
CA ASP A 95 16.95 -8.25 3.23
C ASP A 95 16.16 -6.99 3.56
N LEU A 96 14.90 -6.90 3.09
CA LEU A 96 14.01 -5.79 3.43
C LEU A 96 13.68 -5.73 4.93
N GLN A 97 13.54 -6.89 5.60
CA GLN A 97 13.31 -6.95 7.04
C GLN A 97 14.54 -6.55 7.86
N SER A 98 15.75 -6.83 7.37
CA SER A 98 16.99 -6.55 8.08
C SER A 98 17.49 -5.12 7.87
N SER A 99 17.45 -4.61 6.63
CA SER A 99 18.12 -3.37 6.22
C SER A 99 17.35 -2.50 5.23
N GLY A 100 16.06 -2.79 4.96
CA GLY A 100 15.28 -2.14 3.91
C GLY A 100 14.91 -0.67 4.13
N ARG A 101 15.28 -0.03 5.22
CA ARG A 101 14.98 1.39 5.45
C ARG A 101 15.91 2.31 4.67
N LEU A 102 15.32 3.18 3.85
CA LEU A 102 16.05 4.15 3.03
C LEU A 102 16.43 5.44 3.77
N ARG A 103 15.66 5.83 4.80
CA ARG A 103 15.96 7.04 5.59
C ARG A 103 16.82 6.69 6.78
N ALA A 104 17.76 7.57 7.09
CA ALA A 104 18.59 7.46 8.29
C ALA A 104 17.72 7.19 9.53
N VAL A 105 18.08 6.17 10.29
CA VAL A 105 17.33 5.72 11.44
C VAL A 105 17.82 6.44 12.66
N GLN A 106 16.94 7.09 13.42
CA GLN A 106 17.26 7.50 14.78
C GLN A 106 17.73 6.28 15.58
N LYS A 107 18.74 6.43 16.44
CA LYS A 107 19.46 5.34 17.17
C LYS A 107 18.60 4.23 17.79
N LYS A 108 17.28 4.45 17.98
CA LYS A 108 16.33 3.49 18.58
C LYS A 108 15.49 2.68 17.58
N LYS A 109 15.59 2.90 16.27
CA LYS A 109 14.75 2.20 15.27
C LYS A 109 15.55 1.16 14.51
N LYS A 110 14.98 -0.04 14.33
CA LYS A 110 15.57 -1.10 13.51
C LYS A 110 15.77 -0.62 12.06
N PRO A 111 16.89 -0.99 11.41
CA PRO A 111 17.20 -0.54 10.03
C PRO A 111 16.29 -1.19 8.97
N GLY A 112 15.55 -2.24 9.30
CA GLY A 112 14.67 -2.95 8.40
C GLY A 112 13.26 -2.36 8.30
N LEU A 113 12.52 -2.82 7.30
CA LEU A 113 11.10 -2.52 7.15
C LEU A 113 10.25 -3.33 8.15
N SER A 114 9.06 -2.83 8.45
CA SER A 114 8.11 -3.58 9.28
C SER A 114 7.58 -4.82 8.55
N ASN A 115 7.19 -5.85 9.31
CA ASN A 115 6.55 -7.05 8.77
C ASN A 115 5.31 -6.71 7.91
N SER A 116 4.54 -5.70 8.31
CA SER A 116 3.39 -5.22 7.56
C SER A 116 3.79 -4.64 6.20
N THR A 117 4.89 -3.88 6.12
CA THR A 117 5.39 -3.31 4.87
C THR A 117 5.90 -4.40 3.93
N VAL A 118 6.69 -5.35 4.44
CA VAL A 118 7.20 -6.48 3.64
C VAL A 118 6.05 -7.34 3.11
N ARG A 119 5.03 -7.58 3.94
CA ARG A 119 3.81 -8.27 3.51
C ARG A 119 3.06 -7.50 2.41
N GLY A 120 2.98 -6.19 2.51
CA GLY A 120 2.38 -5.34 1.47
C GLY A 120 3.15 -5.41 0.14
N ILE A 121 4.49 -5.42 0.19
CA ILE A 121 5.33 -5.62 -1.00
C ILE A 121 5.10 -7.00 -1.61
N HIS A 122 5.02 -8.05 -0.77
CA HIS A 122 4.70 -9.39 -1.25
C HIS A 122 3.35 -9.43 -1.97
N MET A 123 2.29 -8.86 -1.40
CA MET A 123 0.96 -8.85 -2.03
C MET A 123 0.95 -8.09 -3.37
N MET A 124 1.68 -6.99 -3.45
CA MET A 124 1.87 -6.24 -4.70
C MET A 124 2.59 -7.09 -5.76
N LEU A 125 3.71 -7.73 -5.40
CA LEU A 125 4.44 -8.63 -6.30
C LEU A 125 3.63 -9.84 -6.71
N HIS A 126 2.86 -10.42 -5.78
CA HIS A 126 1.96 -11.54 -6.07
C HIS A 126 0.97 -11.17 -7.18
N ASN A 127 0.30 -10.03 -7.05
CA ASN A 127 -0.65 -9.55 -8.06
C ASN A 127 0.01 -9.29 -9.41
N ALA A 128 1.20 -8.68 -9.42
CA ALA A 128 1.94 -8.39 -10.64
C ALA A 128 2.40 -9.67 -11.36
N LEU A 129 2.90 -10.66 -10.61
CA LEU A 129 3.40 -11.91 -11.15
C LEU A 129 2.26 -12.88 -11.51
N ASP A 130 1.13 -12.83 -10.80
CA ASP A 130 -0.08 -13.54 -11.21
C ASP A 130 -0.59 -13.04 -12.58
N ARG A 131 -0.51 -11.73 -12.81
CA ARG A 131 -0.81 -11.16 -14.13
C ARG A 131 0.18 -11.65 -15.19
N ALA A 132 1.47 -11.75 -14.89
CA ALA A 132 2.47 -12.29 -15.80
C ALA A 132 2.20 -13.77 -16.17
N VAL A 133 1.69 -14.57 -15.24
CA VAL A 133 1.24 -15.95 -15.51
C VAL A 133 0.04 -15.94 -16.49
N LYS A 134 -0.95 -15.08 -16.24
CA LYS A 134 -2.13 -14.93 -17.11
C LYS A 134 -1.76 -14.48 -18.52
N GLU A 135 -0.71 -13.68 -18.67
CA GLU A 135 -0.15 -13.26 -19.96
C GLU A 135 0.85 -14.25 -20.55
N LYS A 136 1.04 -15.40 -19.91
CA LYS A 136 1.93 -16.46 -20.35
C LYS A 136 3.41 -16.05 -20.47
N LEU A 137 3.83 -15.03 -19.71
CA LEU A 137 5.22 -14.58 -19.63
C LEU A 137 6.04 -15.49 -18.70
N ILE A 138 5.41 -16.05 -17.69
CA ILE A 138 5.99 -17.04 -16.75
C ILE A 138 5.01 -18.19 -16.54
N LEU A 139 5.53 -19.36 -16.19
CA LEU A 139 4.71 -20.59 -16.02
C LEU A 139 3.94 -20.62 -14.72
N SER A 140 4.52 -20.11 -13.66
CA SER A 140 3.94 -20.12 -12.31
C SER A 140 4.39 -18.88 -11.55
N ASN A 141 3.61 -18.51 -10.55
CA ASN A 141 3.92 -17.36 -9.72
C ASN A 141 4.95 -17.74 -8.63
N PRO A 142 6.20 -17.21 -8.70
CA PRO A 142 7.24 -17.59 -7.74
C PRO A 142 6.99 -17.06 -6.31
N THR A 143 5.99 -16.19 -6.10
CA THR A 143 5.63 -15.72 -4.76
C THR A 143 4.83 -16.72 -3.95
N GLU A 144 4.12 -17.68 -4.59
CA GLU A 144 3.19 -18.60 -3.92
C GLU A 144 3.82 -19.39 -2.77
N ASN A 145 5.09 -19.77 -2.93
CA ASN A 145 5.81 -20.57 -1.95
C ASN A 145 6.75 -19.75 -1.05
N CYS A 146 6.61 -18.43 -1.02
CA CYS A 146 7.38 -17.58 -0.12
C CYS A 146 6.82 -17.60 1.30
N ILE A 147 7.71 -17.61 2.28
CA ILE A 147 7.34 -17.46 3.69
C ILE A 147 7.20 -15.97 4.00
N ILE A 148 5.98 -15.56 4.34
CA ILE A 148 5.67 -14.17 4.63
C ILE A 148 5.79 -13.93 6.14
N PRO A 149 6.41 -12.79 6.58
CA PRO A 149 6.53 -12.49 7.99
C PRO A 149 5.16 -12.32 8.64
N LYS A 150 5.00 -12.87 9.85
CA LYS A 150 3.78 -12.70 10.65
C LYS A 150 3.67 -11.28 11.17
N ILE A 151 2.46 -10.72 11.15
CA ILE A 151 2.16 -9.43 11.75
C ILE A 151 1.79 -9.70 13.21
N GLU A 152 2.61 -9.19 14.12
CA GLU A 152 2.25 -9.18 15.54
C GLU A 152 1.23 -8.08 15.78
N LYS A 153 0.10 -8.45 16.37
CA LYS A 153 -0.90 -7.47 16.83
C LYS A 153 -0.30 -6.73 18.02
N GLN A 154 -0.12 -5.43 17.85
CA GLN A 154 0.22 -4.55 18.97
C GLN A 154 -1.08 -3.95 19.51
N GLU A 155 -1.19 -3.89 20.82
CA GLU A 155 -2.27 -3.13 21.45
C GLU A 155 -2.17 -1.66 21.05
N MET A 156 -3.31 -1.09 20.68
CA MET A 156 -3.37 0.32 20.35
C MET A 156 -3.20 1.14 21.62
N LYS A 157 -2.25 2.07 21.58
CA LYS A 157 -2.10 3.05 22.66
C LYS A 157 -3.24 4.05 22.55
N ILE A 158 -4.11 4.06 23.54
CA ILE A 158 -5.18 5.05 23.70
C ILE A 158 -4.66 6.24 24.51
N LEU A 159 -5.23 7.42 24.27
CA LEU A 159 -4.99 8.58 25.11
C LEU A 159 -5.69 8.36 26.46
N HIS A 160 -4.89 8.27 27.54
CA HIS A 160 -5.46 8.10 28.88
C HIS A 160 -6.16 9.40 29.33
N PRO A 161 -7.29 9.33 30.05
CA PRO A 161 -8.02 10.52 30.53
C PRO A 161 -7.15 11.56 31.20
N ASP A 162 -6.20 11.16 32.03
CA ASP A 162 -5.26 12.06 32.74
C ASP A 162 -4.37 12.90 31.82
N HIS A 163 -4.22 12.48 30.57
CA HIS A 163 -3.39 13.19 29.60
C HIS A 163 -4.19 14.11 28.67
N ILE A 164 -5.54 14.10 28.73
CA ILE A 164 -6.40 14.88 27.84
C ILE A 164 -6.12 16.39 28.00
N SER A 165 -6.07 16.88 29.25
CA SER A 165 -5.80 18.30 29.52
C SER A 165 -4.44 18.74 28.98
N ALA A 166 -3.40 17.92 29.16
CA ALA A 166 -2.07 18.22 28.63
C ALA A 166 -2.03 18.22 27.10
N TYR A 167 -2.80 17.32 26.47
CA TYR A 167 -2.96 17.23 25.03
C TYR A 167 -3.65 18.48 24.46
N LEU A 168 -4.76 18.91 25.03
CA LEU A 168 -5.51 20.10 24.59
C LEU A 168 -4.71 21.39 24.82
N ASN A 169 -4.04 21.54 25.95
CA ASN A 169 -3.14 22.67 26.23
C ASN A 169 -1.98 22.74 25.22
N ALA A 170 -1.48 21.58 24.77
CA ALA A 170 -0.44 21.56 23.74
C ALA A 170 -0.98 21.96 22.36
N ALA A 171 -2.22 21.63 22.04
CA ALA A 171 -2.91 22.04 20.83
C ALA A 171 -3.19 23.55 20.83
N GLU A 172 -3.64 24.10 21.95
CA GLU A 172 -3.91 25.53 22.15
C GLU A 172 -2.66 26.37 21.92
N ARG A 173 -1.53 26.00 22.55
CA ARG A 173 -0.23 26.68 22.33
C ARG A 173 0.22 26.71 20.87
N ARG A 174 -0.35 25.89 20.02
CA ARG A 174 -0.04 25.81 18.58
C ARG A 174 -1.13 26.40 17.70
N ASN A 175 -2.12 27.07 18.28
CA ASN A 175 -3.30 27.60 17.59
C ASN A 175 -4.06 26.53 16.79
N ALA A 176 -4.12 25.31 17.31
CA ALA A 176 -4.73 24.15 16.66
C ALA A 176 -5.81 23.47 17.53
N LEU A 177 -6.22 24.12 18.62
CA LEU A 177 -7.19 23.59 19.57
C LEU A 177 -8.51 23.15 18.90
N PRO A 178 -9.15 23.95 18.00
CA PRO A 178 -10.43 23.55 17.42
C PRO A 178 -10.34 22.24 16.65
N MET A 179 -9.27 22.04 15.87
CA MET A 179 -9.04 20.83 15.09
C MET A 179 -8.81 19.61 15.99
N PHE A 180 -7.95 19.72 16.99
CA PHE A 180 -7.62 18.58 17.87
C PHE A 180 -8.74 18.26 18.86
N TYR A 181 -9.49 19.26 19.29
CA TYR A 181 -10.68 19.05 20.12
C TYR A 181 -11.76 18.33 19.31
N LEU A 182 -12.03 18.78 18.10
CA LEU A 182 -12.97 18.14 17.19
C LEU A 182 -12.59 16.68 16.91
N GLU A 183 -11.30 16.39 16.65
CA GLU A 183 -10.82 15.02 16.45
C GLU A 183 -11.14 14.13 17.67
N LEU A 184 -10.91 14.66 18.88
CA LEU A 184 -11.10 13.93 20.13
C LEU A 184 -12.58 13.58 20.37
N VAL A 185 -13.50 14.53 20.15
CA VAL A 185 -14.93 14.34 20.46
C VAL A 185 -15.70 13.63 19.34
N SER A 186 -15.24 13.74 18.09
CA SER A 186 -15.93 13.17 16.92
C SER A 186 -15.39 11.81 16.48
N GLY A 187 -14.14 11.48 16.82
CA GLY A 187 -13.46 10.27 16.32
C GLY A 187 -13.27 10.25 14.82
N LEU A 188 -13.22 11.40 14.16
CA LEU A 188 -12.98 11.52 12.73
C LEU A 188 -11.59 10.99 12.36
N ARG A 189 -11.49 10.35 11.20
CA ARG A 189 -10.18 10.00 10.66
C ARG A 189 -9.45 11.26 10.21
N LYS A 190 -8.12 11.29 10.32
CA LYS A 190 -7.30 12.42 9.90
C LYS A 190 -7.66 12.97 8.51
N GLY A 191 -7.90 12.08 7.52
CA GLY A 191 -8.26 12.51 6.17
C GLY A 191 -9.66 13.10 6.07
N GLU A 192 -10.60 12.66 6.91
CA GLU A 192 -11.96 13.22 7.03
C GLU A 192 -11.89 14.61 7.67
N LEU A 193 -11.17 14.71 8.80
CA LEU A 193 -10.99 15.95 9.55
C LEU A 193 -10.39 17.07 8.68
N VAL A 194 -9.31 16.77 7.96
CA VAL A 194 -8.63 17.77 7.08
C VAL A 194 -9.48 18.18 5.87
N ALA A 195 -10.46 17.34 5.49
CA ALA A 195 -11.35 17.60 4.36
C ALA A 195 -12.59 18.41 4.72
N LEU A 196 -12.84 18.66 6.01
CA LEU A 196 -14.02 19.40 6.46
C LEU A 196 -14.02 20.85 5.97
N GLN A 197 -15.19 21.33 5.65
CA GLN A 197 -15.49 22.72 5.29
C GLN A 197 -16.58 23.24 6.24
N TRP A 198 -16.68 24.54 6.37
CA TRP A 198 -17.71 25.17 7.22
C TRP A 198 -19.13 24.77 6.82
N SER A 199 -19.36 24.54 5.53
CA SER A 199 -20.64 24.04 5.00
C SER A 199 -20.99 22.61 5.44
N ASP A 200 -20.06 21.86 6.01
CA ASP A 200 -20.32 20.50 6.52
C ASP A 200 -20.82 20.53 7.97
N LEU A 201 -20.78 21.68 8.65
CA LEU A 201 -21.24 21.87 10.03
C LEU A 201 -22.69 22.36 10.03
N ASP A 202 -23.57 21.63 10.69
CA ASP A 202 -24.91 22.08 11.08
C ASP A 202 -24.85 22.59 12.53
N GLU A 203 -24.77 23.91 12.67
CA GLU A 203 -24.67 24.57 13.98
C GLU A 203 -25.93 24.38 14.83
N ALA A 204 -27.11 24.31 14.17
CA ALA A 204 -28.38 24.22 14.87
C ALA A 204 -28.59 22.84 15.52
N ASN A 205 -28.17 21.79 14.81
CA ASN A 205 -28.32 20.42 15.27
C ASN A 205 -27.03 19.86 15.94
N GLY A 206 -25.92 20.61 15.91
CA GLY A 206 -24.64 20.15 16.44
C GLY A 206 -24.12 18.91 15.72
N THR A 207 -24.21 18.88 14.40
CA THR A 207 -23.78 17.73 13.58
C THR A 207 -22.79 18.12 12.51
N ILE A 208 -21.94 17.17 12.12
CA ILE A 208 -20.98 17.30 11.01
C ILE A 208 -21.26 16.23 9.98
N SER A 209 -21.43 16.65 8.73
CA SER A 209 -21.57 15.75 7.58
C SER A 209 -20.21 15.30 7.06
N VAL A 210 -19.93 13.99 7.15
CA VAL A 210 -18.68 13.38 6.68
C VAL A 210 -18.93 12.73 5.33
N SER A 211 -18.62 13.42 4.26
CA SER A 211 -18.88 12.96 2.87
C SER A 211 -17.62 12.89 2.01
N LYS A 212 -16.49 13.38 2.50
CA LYS A 212 -15.23 13.51 1.77
C LYS A 212 -14.01 13.24 2.66
N GLN A 213 -12.89 12.99 2.03
CA GLN A 213 -11.60 12.83 2.71
C GLN A 213 -10.49 13.49 1.88
N ALA A 214 -9.50 14.06 2.54
CA ALA A 214 -8.29 14.60 1.95
C ALA A 214 -7.23 13.51 1.78
N ASN A 215 -6.61 13.48 0.61
CA ASN A 215 -5.50 12.60 0.27
C ASN A 215 -4.42 13.40 -0.47
N TRP A 216 -3.22 12.84 -0.53
CA TRP A 216 -2.13 13.38 -1.34
C TRP A 216 -2.02 12.56 -2.62
N ASP A 217 -1.91 13.24 -3.77
CA ASP A 217 -1.61 12.57 -5.04
C ASP A 217 -0.12 12.25 -5.21
N THR A 218 0.27 11.79 -6.40
CA THR A 218 1.67 11.46 -6.74
C THR A 218 2.56 12.70 -6.82
N GLU A 219 1.99 13.87 -7.03
CA GLU A 219 2.67 15.17 -7.12
C GLU A 219 2.69 15.93 -5.79
N HIS A 220 2.29 15.26 -4.70
CA HIS A 220 2.14 15.85 -3.37
C HIS A 220 1.10 16.98 -3.29
N GLN A 221 0.11 16.99 -4.18
CA GLN A 221 -1.02 17.90 -4.11
C GLN A 221 -2.15 17.31 -3.27
N LEU A 222 -2.82 18.16 -2.51
CA LEU A 222 -3.97 17.77 -1.70
C LEU A 222 -5.20 17.61 -2.61
N ILE A 223 -5.75 16.39 -2.65
CA ILE A 223 -6.97 16.10 -3.39
C ILE A 223 -8.08 15.68 -2.45
N LEU A 224 -9.29 16.17 -2.70
CA LEU A 224 -10.49 15.70 -2.04
C LEU A 224 -11.08 14.52 -2.80
N SER A 225 -11.44 13.47 -2.10
CA SER A 225 -12.04 12.27 -2.67
C SER A 225 -13.17 11.74 -1.81
N ARG A 226 -14.06 10.96 -2.41
CA ARG A 226 -15.09 10.25 -1.65
C ARG A 226 -14.45 9.23 -0.70
N PRO A 227 -15.08 8.95 0.45
CA PRO A 227 -14.63 7.91 1.38
C PRO A 227 -14.52 6.54 0.70
N LYS A 228 -13.80 5.62 1.35
CA LYS A 228 -13.50 4.29 0.80
C LYS A 228 -14.74 3.42 0.58
N THR A 229 -15.76 3.58 1.40
CA THR A 229 -17.01 2.80 1.36
C THR A 229 -18.20 3.75 1.54
N GLY A 230 -19.37 3.39 1.01
CA GLY A 230 -20.62 4.14 1.21
C GLY A 230 -20.96 4.32 2.69
N ASN A 231 -20.69 3.34 3.52
CA ASN A 231 -20.89 3.38 4.97
C ASN A 231 -19.97 4.39 5.70
N SER A 232 -19.01 4.98 5.01
CA SER A 232 -18.17 6.04 5.58
C SER A 232 -18.79 7.42 5.43
N ILE A 233 -19.83 7.57 4.59
CA ILE A 233 -20.65 8.79 4.52
C ILE A 233 -21.61 8.73 5.70
N ARG A 234 -21.50 9.67 6.62
CA ARG A 234 -22.25 9.69 7.85
C ARG A 234 -22.36 11.08 8.43
N GLU A 235 -23.33 11.29 9.30
CA GLU A 235 -23.40 12.42 10.20
C GLU A 235 -22.82 12.04 11.57
N VAL A 236 -22.11 12.95 12.18
CA VAL A 236 -21.49 12.79 13.49
C VAL A 236 -21.97 13.92 14.38
N SER A 237 -22.65 13.57 15.46
CA SER A 237 -23.04 14.56 16.48
C SER A 237 -21.80 14.97 17.28
N ILE A 238 -21.70 16.27 17.55
CA ILE A 238 -20.64 16.86 18.38
C ILE A 238 -21.26 17.66 19.54
N PRO A 239 -20.55 17.77 20.66
CA PRO A 239 -21.05 18.51 21.81
C PRO A 239 -21.08 20.01 21.52
N GLN A 240 -21.94 20.75 22.24
CA GLN A 240 -22.21 22.17 22.01
C GLN A 240 -20.95 23.05 22.18
N ASP A 241 -20.09 22.71 23.13
CA ASP A 241 -18.81 23.40 23.31
C ASP A 241 -17.86 23.27 22.12
N ALA A 242 -17.91 22.14 21.38
CA ALA A 242 -17.20 21.99 20.12
C ALA A 242 -17.79 22.89 19.01
N VAL A 243 -19.12 23.00 18.95
CA VAL A 243 -19.78 23.91 18.01
C VAL A 243 -19.36 25.36 18.26
N GLU A 244 -19.39 25.79 19.53
CA GLU A 244 -18.98 27.14 19.91
C GLU A 244 -17.51 27.43 19.61
N LEU A 245 -16.63 26.49 19.87
CA LEU A 245 -15.21 26.59 19.54
C LEU A 245 -14.97 26.72 18.03
N LEU A 246 -15.70 25.95 17.22
CA LEU A 246 -15.65 26.05 15.75
C LEU A 246 -16.20 27.38 15.25
N LYS A 247 -17.28 27.91 15.82
CA LYS A 247 -17.82 29.23 15.47
C LYS A 247 -16.83 30.35 15.77
N GLN A 248 -16.17 30.30 16.92
CA GLN A 248 -15.12 31.25 17.27
C GLN A 248 -13.94 31.19 16.27
N GLU A 249 -13.59 30.00 15.82
CA GLU A 249 -12.53 29.83 14.83
C GLU A 249 -12.96 30.35 13.44
N HIS A 250 -14.19 30.05 13.02
CA HIS A 250 -14.74 30.55 11.76
C HIS A 250 -14.76 32.10 11.72
N ALA A 251 -15.12 32.73 12.84
CA ALA A 251 -15.15 34.19 12.94
C ALA A 251 -13.76 34.85 12.78
N LYS A 252 -12.67 34.11 13.03
CA LYS A 252 -11.28 34.60 12.82
C LYS A 252 -10.86 34.55 11.34
N HIS A 253 -11.57 33.81 10.51
CA HIS A 253 -11.25 33.57 9.10
C HIS A 253 -12.47 33.91 8.19
N PRO A 254 -12.94 35.16 8.17
CA PRO A 254 -14.06 35.55 7.33
C PRO A 254 -13.68 35.45 5.86
N GLY A 255 -14.41 34.64 5.10
CA GLY A 255 -14.20 34.45 3.66
C GLY A 255 -13.54 33.12 3.26
N ASN A 256 -13.37 32.20 4.17
CA ASN A 256 -12.96 30.82 3.87
C ASN A 256 -14.16 29.90 3.87
#